data_ea1d01425bebd290784face46b0cd292
#
_entry.id   ea1d01425bebd290784face46b0cd292
#
_cell.length_a   1.000
_cell.length_b   1.000
_cell.length_c   1.000
_cell.angle_alpha   90.00
_cell.angle_beta   90.00
_cell.angle_gamma   90.00
#
_symmetry.space_group_name_H-M   'P 1'
#
loop_
_entity.id
_entity.type
_entity.pdbx_description
1 polymer ?
#
loop_
_entity_poly.entity_id
_entity_poly.type
_entity_poly.pdbx_seq_one_letter_code
_entity_poly.pdbx_strand_id
1 'polypeptide(L)'
;MKSILGMLRSKTPPKPDEDRPDSVLFTTAFAEQGVDASMLVPWEARAVEVGAKRMPSTRGGKLLQTLWAQDKYMAQLDTNAVARMERFCGFAAIPASRDVIRQEEYGNFMVVLLTGTIAVDRIQPWGERLRLAETRPGDILGEMSL
;
A
#
# COMPACT_ATOMS: atom_id res chain seq x y z
N MET A 1 16.26 -6.28 -10.23
CA MET A 1 15.00 -5.89 -10.88
C MET A 1 14.26 -4.93 -9.94
N LYS A 2 13.77 -3.82 -10.44
CA LYS A 2 13.02 -2.85 -9.63
C LYS A 2 11.54 -3.16 -9.71
N SER A 3 10.89 -3.38 -8.57
CA SER A 3 9.43 -3.48 -8.50
C SER A 3 8.79 -2.10 -8.48
N ILE A 4 7.72 -1.92 -9.25
CA ILE A 4 6.93 -0.71 -9.26
C ILE A 4 5.69 -0.96 -8.42
N LEU A 5 5.50 -0.15 -7.38
CA LEU A 5 4.39 -0.24 -6.45
C LEU A 5 3.46 0.96 -6.61
N GLY A 6 2.19 0.67 -6.74
CA GLY A 6 1.13 1.66 -6.58
C GLY A 6 0.62 1.61 -5.13
N MET A 7 0.48 2.77 -4.53
CA MET A 7 0.06 2.91 -3.15
C MET A 7 -1.20 3.75 -3.07
N LEU A 8 -2.22 3.21 -2.45
CA LEU A 8 -3.42 3.95 -2.09
C LEU A 8 -3.16 4.75 -0.81
N ARG A 9 -3.19 6.04 -0.92
CA ARG A 9 -2.95 6.95 0.20
C ARG A 9 -3.97 8.09 0.17
N SER A 10 -4.53 8.41 1.30
CA SER A 10 -5.24 9.67 1.48
C SER A 10 -4.24 10.83 1.38
N LYS A 11 -4.28 11.56 0.29
CA LYS A 11 -3.33 12.65 -0.01
C LYS A 11 -3.75 14.02 0.47
N THR A 12 -4.98 14.17 0.89
CA THR A 12 -5.48 15.46 1.33
C THR A 12 -5.19 15.63 2.81
N PRO A 13 -4.29 16.56 3.17
CA PRO A 13 -4.36 17.07 4.52
C PRO A 13 -5.76 17.64 4.70
N PRO A 14 -6.39 17.39 5.81
CA PRO A 14 -7.72 17.89 6.08
C PRO A 14 -7.74 19.41 5.96
N LYS A 15 -8.76 19.91 5.35
CA LYS A 15 -9.13 21.29 5.61
C LYS A 15 -9.43 21.42 7.12
N PRO A 16 -8.96 22.50 7.76
CA PRO A 16 -9.06 22.64 9.22
C PRO A 16 -10.48 22.56 9.79
N ASP A 17 -11.50 22.69 8.95
CA ASP A 17 -12.90 22.78 9.34
C ASP A 17 -13.78 21.59 8.90
N GLU A 18 -13.19 20.54 8.31
CA GLU A 18 -13.97 19.33 8.01
C GLU A 18 -14.02 18.42 9.23
N ASP A 19 -15.21 18.28 9.79
CA ASP A 19 -15.56 17.27 10.77
C ASP A 19 -15.16 15.90 10.22
N ARG A 20 -14.25 15.19 10.90
CA ARG A 20 -13.68 13.95 10.41
C ARG A 20 -14.09 12.78 11.26
N PRO A 21 -15.28 12.26 11.04
CA PRO A 21 -15.67 11.04 11.69
C PRO A 21 -14.70 9.88 11.39
N ASP A 22 -14.18 9.82 10.14
CA ASP A 22 -13.38 8.68 9.69
C ASP A 22 -12.00 8.60 10.36
N SER A 23 -11.32 9.72 10.54
CA SER A 23 -10.01 9.72 11.21
C SER A 23 -10.14 9.45 12.71
N VAL A 24 -11.21 9.90 13.33
CA VAL A 24 -11.51 9.64 14.74
C VAL A 24 -11.88 8.18 14.94
N LEU A 25 -12.73 7.62 14.07
CA LEU A 25 -13.09 6.20 14.10
C LEU A 25 -11.88 5.30 13.91
N PHE A 26 -11.01 5.65 12.98
CA PHE A 26 -9.79 4.90 12.72
C PHE A 26 -8.86 4.90 13.94
N THR A 27 -8.61 6.07 14.52
CA THR A 27 -7.77 6.21 15.72
C THR A 27 -8.38 5.48 16.90
N THR A 28 -9.70 5.53 17.07
CA THR A 28 -10.41 4.83 18.14
C THR A 28 -10.33 3.33 17.97
N ALA A 29 -10.54 2.82 16.76
CA ALA A 29 -10.45 1.39 16.47
C ALA A 29 -9.06 0.82 16.78
N PHE A 30 -7.99 1.55 16.46
CA PHE A 30 -6.63 1.15 16.81
C PHE A 30 -6.38 1.22 18.32
N ALA A 31 -6.86 2.25 18.98
CA ALA A 31 -6.73 2.38 20.43
C ALA A 31 -7.47 1.24 21.17
N GLU A 32 -8.64 0.84 20.70
CA GLU A 32 -9.39 -0.31 21.23
C GLU A 32 -8.64 -1.63 21.05
N GLN A 33 -7.82 -1.75 20.02
CA GLN A 33 -6.94 -2.90 19.78
C GLN A 33 -5.60 -2.81 20.53
N GLY A 34 -5.40 -1.76 21.34
CA GLY A 34 -4.14 -1.54 22.06
C GLY A 34 -3.01 -1.01 21.18
N VAL A 35 -3.31 -0.51 19.98
CA VAL A 35 -2.33 0.09 19.07
C VAL A 35 -2.33 1.59 19.25
N ASP A 36 -1.22 2.13 19.72
CA ASP A 36 -0.99 3.56 19.78
C ASP A 36 -0.59 4.08 18.38
N ALA A 37 -1.02 5.29 18.04
CA ALA A 37 -0.65 5.96 16.80
C ALA A 37 0.87 6.08 16.61
N SER A 38 1.64 6.12 17.70
CA SER A 38 3.11 6.12 17.66
C SER A 38 3.71 4.78 17.21
N MET A 39 2.94 3.70 17.24
CA MET A 39 3.36 2.36 16.77
C MET A 39 3.16 2.19 15.25
N LEU A 40 2.47 3.12 14.61
CA LEU A 40 2.23 3.05 13.17
C LEU A 40 3.49 3.43 12.39
N VAL A 41 3.84 2.60 11.42
CA VAL A 41 4.89 2.90 10.46
C VAL A 41 4.24 3.53 9.23
N PRO A 42 4.35 4.87 9.05
CA PRO A 42 3.78 5.53 7.90
C PRO A 42 4.59 5.22 6.64
N TRP A 43 3.93 5.33 5.49
CA TRP A 43 4.60 5.13 4.21
C TRP A 43 5.86 5.97 4.03
N GLU A 44 5.84 7.21 4.49
CA GLU A 44 6.99 8.12 4.37
C GLU A 44 8.25 7.56 5.01
N ALA A 45 8.11 6.99 6.19
CA ALA A 45 9.23 6.35 6.89
C ALA A 45 9.68 5.09 6.16
N ARG A 46 8.74 4.25 5.75
CA ARG A 46 9.03 3.03 5.01
C ARG A 46 9.69 3.34 3.66
N ALA A 47 9.23 4.34 2.95
CA ALA A 47 9.78 4.72 1.66
C ALA A 47 11.27 5.09 1.73
N VAL A 48 11.65 5.81 2.77
CA VAL A 48 13.07 6.15 3.02
C VAL A 48 13.87 4.88 3.33
N GLU A 49 13.35 4.04 4.21
CA GLU A 49 14.02 2.81 4.65
C GLU A 49 14.29 1.84 3.50
N VAL A 50 13.32 1.66 2.61
CA VAL A 50 13.44 0.73 1.47
C VAL A 50 14.09 1.37 0.24
N GLY A 51 14.44 2.65 0.30
CA GLY A 51 15.03 3.36 -0.82
C GLY A 51 14.06 3.55 -1.99
N ALA A 52 12.78 3.77 -1.70
CA ALA A 52 11.76 4.00 -2.70
C ALA A 52 12.03 5.29 -3.48
N LYS A 53 11.94 5.20 -4.80
CA LYS A 53 12.02 6.36 -5.70
C LYS A 53 10.64 6.68 -6.24
N ARG A 54 10.22 7.92 -6.07
CA ARG A 54 8.94 8.39 -6.60
C ARG A 54 8.90 8.24 -8.11
N MET A 55 7.79 7.71 -8.60
CA MET A 55 7.51 7.57 -10.02
C MET A 55 6.43 8.56 -10.45
N PRO A 56 6.50 9.10 -11.69
CA PRO A 56 5.44 9.94 -12.23
C PRO A 56 4.08 9.21 -12.24
N SER A 57 3.04 9.91 -11.82
CA SER A 57 1.68 9.37 -11.81
C SER A 57 1.17 8.98 -13.20
N THR A 58 1.62 9.68 -14.25
CA THR A 58 1.28 9.36 -15.64
C THR A 58 1.72 7.96 -16.04
N ARG A 59 2.90 7.52 -15.60
CA ARG A 59 3.41 6.17 -15.88
C ARG A 59 2.74 5.14 -14.98
N GLY A 60 2.69 5.41 -13.69
CA GLY A 60 2.09 4.50 -12.71
C GLY A 60 0.60 4.32 -12.94
N GLY A 61 -0.12 5.38 -13.24
CA GLY A 61 -1.55 5.34 -13.54
C GLY A 61 -1.87 4.50 -14.77
N LYS A 62 -1.08 4.62 -15.84
CA LYS A 62 -1.26 3.77 -17.03
C LYS A 62 -1.05 2.28 -16.74
N LEU A 63 -0.05 1.94 -15.94
CA LEU A 63 0.18 0.56 -15.53
C LEU A 63 -0.99 0.04 -14.69
N LEU A 64 -1.46 0.82 -13.74
CA LEU A 64 -2.60 0.46 -12.90
C LEU A 64 -3.87 0.25 -13.72
N GLN A 65 -4.19 1.16 -14.63
CA GLN A 65 -5.35 1.04 -15.51
C GLN A 65 -5.27 -0.21 -16.40
N THR A 66 -4.09 -0.50 -16.95
CA THR A 66 -3.87 -1.70 -17.77
C THR A 66 -4.09 -2.98 -16.98
N LEU A 67 -3.58 -3.05 -15.76
CA LEU A 67 -3.76 -4.21 -14.88
C LEU A 67 -5.22 -4.39 -14.48
N TRP A 68 -5.89 -3.32 -14.09
CA TRP A 68 -7.29 -3.39 -13.66
C TRP A 68 -8.25 -3.67 -14.80
N ALA A 69 -7.92 -3.27 -16.04
CA ALA A 69 -8.72 -3.62 -17.21
C ALA A 69 -8.72 -5.15 -17.48
N GLN A 70 -7.72 -5.87 -16.99
CA GLN A 70 -7.62 -7.32 -17.12
C GLN A 70 -8.15 -8.09 -15.89
N ASP A 71 -8.39 -7.38 -14.79
CA ASP A 71 -8.92 -7.99 -13.57
C ASP A 71 -10.42 -8.20 -13.66
N LYS A 72 -10.88 -9.36 -13.21
CA LYS A 72 -12.31 -9.76 -13.28
C LYS A 72 -13.26 -8.78 -12.61
N TYR A 73 -12.84 -8.21 -11.48
CA TYR A 73 -13.68 -7.32 -10.68
C TYR A 73 -13.40 -5.85 -10.98
N MET A 74 -12.14 -5.48 -11.07
CA MET A 74 -11.73 -4.10 -11.30
C MET A 74 -12.09 -3.60 -12.70
N ALA A 75 -12.16 -4.48 -13.70
CA ALA A 75 -12.61 -4.14 -15.05
C ALA A 75 -14.07 -3.66 -15.11
N GLN A 76 -14.85 -3.93 -14.07
CA GLN A 76 -16.25 -3.48 -13.97
C GLN A 76 -16.36 -2.03 -13.45
N LEU A 77 -15.30 -1.46 -12.94
CA LEU A 77 -15.28 -0.06 -12.51
C LEU A 77 -15.33 0.87 -13.73
N ASP A 78 -16.13 1.92 -13.64
CA ASP A 78 -16.13 2.93 -14.67
C ASP A 78 -14.81 3.75 -14.66
N THR A 79 -14.48 4.34 -15.81
CA THR A 79 -13.24 5.12 -15.99
C THR A 79 -13.13 6.28 -15.01
N ASN A 80 -14.25 6.91 -14.65
CA ASN A 80 -14.27 8.01 -13.69
C ASN A 80 -13.96 7.52 -12.27
N ALA A 81 -14.46 6.34 -11.89
CA ALA A 81 -14.15 5.74 -10.60
C ALA A 81 -12.64 5.46 -10.48
N VAL A 82 -12.04 4.86 -11.50
CA VAL A 82 -10.59 4.60 -11.56
C VAL A 82 -9.79 5.89 -11.48
N ALA A 83 -10.16 6.92 -12.23
CA ALA A 83 -9.49 8.21 -12.21
C ALA A 83 -9.58 8.90 -10.82
N ARG A 84 -10.71 8.74 -10.12
CA ARG A 84 -10.83 9.24 -8.75
C ARG A 84 -9.92 8.50 -7.79
N MET A 85 -9.83 7.19 -7.90
CA MET A 85 -8.94 6.37 -7.06
C MET A 85 -7.47 6.70 -7.29
N GLU A 86 -7.04 6.96 -8.52
CA GLU A 86 -5.66 7.34 -8.84
C GLU A 86 -5.18 8.59 -8.07
N ARG A 87 -6.08 9.51 -7.76
CA ARG A 87 -5.73 10.72 -6.99
C ARG A 87 -5.23 10.41 -5.59
N PHE A 88 -5.61 9.25 -5.06
CA PHE A 88 -5.18 8.77 -3.74
C PHE A 88 -3.95 7.85 -3.81
N CYS A 89 -3.47 7.55 -5.00
CA CYS A 89 -2.32 6.71 -5.22
C CYS A 89 -1.02 7.52 -5.27
N GLY A 90 0.00 7.05 -4.56
CA GLY A 90 1.39 7.39 -4.83
C GLY A 90 2.05 6.27 -5.60
N PHE A 91 2.95 6.59 -6.52
CA PHE A 91 3.68 5.59 -7.30
C PHE A 91 5.16 5.63 -6.96
N ALA A 92 5.75 4.46 -6.75
CA ALA A 92 7.14 4.35 -6.38
C ALA A 92 7.81 3.12 -7.00
N ALA A 93 9.09 3.23 -7.29
CA ALA A 93 9.95 2.11 -7.65
C ALA A 93 10.81 1.73 -6.44
N ILE A 94 10.83 0.45 -6.10
CA ILE A 94 11.57 -0.07 -4.96
C ILE A 94 12.65 -1.02 -5.45
N PRO A 95 13.90 -0.89 -4.95
CA PRO A 95 14.96 -1.83 -5.24
C PRO A 95 14.60 -3.26 -4.79
N ALA A 96 15.17 -4.26 -5.44
CA ALA A 96 15.00 -5.64 -5.03
C ALA A 96 15.54 -5.90 -3.61
N SER A 97 15.06 -6.95 -2.99
CA SER A 97 15.49 -7.41 -1.65
C SER A 97 15.22 -6.38 -0.53
N ARG A 98 14.05 -5.75 -0.58
CA ARG A 98 13.59 -4.82 0.45
C ARG A 98 12.25 -5.28 1.01
N ASP A 99 12.10 -5.19 2.32
CA ASP A 99 10.88 -5.53 3.03
C ASP A 99 9.95 -4.30 3.09
N VAL A 100 8.95 -4.26 2.22
CA VAL A 100 7.99 -3.14 2.13
C VAL A 100 7.00 -3.16 3.28
N ILE A 101 6.55 -4.34 3.64
CA ILE A 101 5.66 -4.61 4.76
C ILE A 101 6.36 -5.65 5.63
N ARG A 102 6.36 -5.45 6.93
CA ARG A 102 6.96 -6.39 7.87
C ARG A 102 5.91 -7.02 8.77
N GLN A 103 6.16 -8.24 9.17
CA GLN A 103 5.35 -8.96 10.13
C GLN A 103 5.30 -8.20 11.46
N GLU A 104 4.10 -8.18 12.08
CA GLU A 104 3.85 -7.52 13.37
C GLU A 104 4.05 -6.00 13.38
N GLU A 105 4.19 -5.37 12.23
CA GLU A 105 4.15 -3.91 12.11
C GLU A 105 2.77 -3.44 11.65
N TYR A 106 2.33 -2.32 12.21
CA TYR A 106 1.12 -1.64 11.79
C TYR A 106 1.48 -0.52 10.81
N GLY A 107 0.78 -0.47 9.70
CA GLY A 107 0.98 0.58 8.69
C GLY A 107 -0.31 1.34 8.43
N ASN A 108 -0.19 2.47 7.76
CA ASN A 108 -1.32 3.28 7.30
C ASN A 108 -1.44 3.26 5.78
N PHE A 109 -0.92 2.24 5.14
CA PHE A 109 -0.89 2.14 3.68
C PHE A 109 -1.14 0.72 3.19
N MET A 110 -1.74 0.62 2.03
CA MET A 110 -1.79 -0.60 1.21
C MET A 110 -0.86 -0.45 0.02
N VAL A 111 -0.49 -1.56 -0.55
CA VAL A 111 0.38 -1.64 -1.72
C VAL A 111 -0.32 -2.42 -2.82
N VAL A 112 -0.35 -1.86 -4.02
CA VAL A 112 -0.71 -2.57 -5.25
C VAL A 112 0.55 -2.80 -6.06
N LEU A 113 0.87 -4.05 -6.34
CA LEU A 113 2.04 -4.39 -7.15
C LEU A 113 1.74 -4.09 -8.62
N LEU A 114 2.53 -3.24 -9.25
CA LEU A 114 2.38 -2.90 -10.67
C LEU A 114 3.31 -3.70 -11.57
N THR A 115 4.54 -3.93 -11.14
CA THR A 115 5.53 -4.75 -11.87
C THR A 115 6.42 -5.49 -10.90
N GLY A 116 7.00 -6.58 -11.32
CA GLY A 116 7.89 -7.40 -10.51
C GLY A 116 7.15 -8.42 -9.67
N THR A 117 7.79 -8.86 -8.59
CA THR A 117 7.28 -9.88 -7.68
C THR A 117 7.59 -9.48 -6.24
N ILE A 118 6.64 -9.68 -5.35
CA ILE A 118 6.84 -9.56 -3.91
C ILE A 118 6.65 -10.95 -3.31
N ALA A 119 7.65 -11.40 -2.56
CA ALA A 119 7.54 -12.60 -1.75
C ALA A 119 6.82 -12.29 -0.44
N VAL A 120 5.90 -13.17 -0.06
CA VAL A 120 5.23 -13.12 1.25
C VAL A 120 5.84 -14.22 2.12
N ASP A 121 6.64 -13.80 3.07
CA ASP A 121 7.32 -14.70 4.00
C ASP A 121 6.77 -14.51 5.41
N ARG A 122 6.74 -15.60 6.16
CA ARG A 122 6.48 -15.60 7.60
C ARG A 122 7.76 -15.91 8.34
N ILE A 123 8.08 -15.12 9.33
CA ILE A 123 9.17 -15.41 10.26
C ILE A 123 8.63 -16.30 11.37
N GLN A 124 9.19 -17.49 11.48
CA GLN A 124 8.82 -18.43 12.53
C GLN A 124 9.38 -17.99 13.88
N PRO A 125 8.81 -18.46 15.03
CA PRO A 125 9.31 -18.09 16.36
C PRO A 125 10.80 -18.38 16.59
N TRP A 126 11.35 -19.37 15.86
CA TRP A 126 12.78 -19.73 15.90
C TRP A 126 13.64 -19.01 14.86
N GLY A 127 13.09 -18.03 14.13
CA GLY A 127 13.82 -17.15 13.22
C GLY A 127 13.89 -17.60 11.76
N GLU A 128 13.42 -18.79 11.43
CA GLU A 128 13.38 -19.28 10.04
C GLU A 128 12.33 -18.55 9.21
N ARG A 129 12.66 -18.22 7.97
CA ARG A 129 11.71 -17.67 6.99
C ARG A 129 11.02 -18.79 6.23
N LEU A 130 9.70 -18.80 6.30
CA LEU A 130 8.85 -19.66 5.51
C LEU A 130 8.17 -18.87 4.40
N ARG A 131 8.43 -19.24 3.14
CA ARG A 131 7.73 -18.67 1.99
C ARG A 131 6.28 -19.13 1.97
N LEU A 132 5.34 -18.20 2.08
CA LEU A 132 3.91 -18.47 2.01
C LEU A 132 3.37 -18.30 0.59
N ALA A 133 3.79 -17.26 -0.12
CA ALA A 133 3.32 -16.93 -1.44
C ALA A 133 4.28 -16.02 -2.19
N GLU A 134 4.07 -15.93 -3.47
CA GLU A 134 4.62 -14.88 -4.32
C GLU A 134 3.48 -14.13 -4.99
N THR A 135 3.55 -12.81 -4.95
CA THR A 135 2.53 -11.95 -5.54
C THR A 135 2.85 -11.62 -6.98
N ARG A 136 1.83 -11.26 -7.73
CA ARG A 136 1.90 -10.90 -9.15
C ARG A 136 1.42 -9.46 -9.35
N PRO A 137 1.77 -8.81 -10.46
CA PRO A 137 1.19 -7.52 -10.81
C PRO A 137 -0.34 -7.53 -10.74
N GLY A 138 -0.90 -6.53 -10.07
CA GLY A 138 -2.32 -6.43 -9.76
C GLY A 138 -2.70 -6.85 -8.32
N ASP A 139 -1.87 -7.63 -7.64
CA ASP A 139 -2.14 -8.05 -6.27
C ASP A 139 -2.05 -6.89 -5.28
N ILE A 140 -2.89 -6.93 -4.26
CA ILE A 140 -2.97 -5.94 -3.19
C ILE A 140 -2.41 -6.55 -1.91
N LEU A 141 -1.60 -5.79 -1.21
CA LEU A 141 -0.93 -6.19 0.02
C LEU A 141 -1.11 -5.13 1.11
N GLY A 142 -1.15 -5.58 2.35
CA GLY A 142 -1.20 -4.70 3.51
C GLY A 142 -2.61 -4.27 3.91
N GLU A 143 -3.65 -4.83 3.30
CA GLU A 143 -5.05 -4.54 3.63
C GLU A 143 -5.39 -4.92 5.08
N MET A 144 -4.73 -5.92 5.63
CA MET A 144 -4.94 -6.37 7.02
C MET A 144 -4.25 -5.49 8.07
N SER A 145 -3.46 -4.53 7.62
CA SER A 145 -2.76 -3.57 8.49
C SER A 145 -3.51 -2.24 8.65
N LEU A 146 -4.64 -2.11 7.96
CA LEU A 146 -5.46 -0.90 7.96
C LEU A 146 -6.53 -0.92 9.03
#